data_d9e121c6ac3360a3800b5282088e52c3
#
_entry.id   d9e121c6ac3360a3800b5282088e52c3
#
_cell.length_a   1.000
_cell.length_b   1.000
_cell.length_c   1.000
_cell.angle_alpha   90.00
_cell.angle_beta   90.00
_cell.angle_gamma   90.00
#
_symmetry.space_group_name_H-M   'P 1'
#
loop_
_entity.id
_entity.type
_entity.pdbx_description
1 polymer ?
#
loop_
_entity_poly.entity_id
_entity_poly.type
_entity_poly.pdbx_seq_one_letter_code
_entity_poly.pdbx_strand_id
1 'polypeptide(L)'
;REYEIKQMTRNKKLQLINEKRGGRFMKNQKRIRDYSITIGSLKPGIKNSITDVPGVKVGHVTLDDGDIKTGVTAILPHDRNLFQEKIIAACHVINGFGKSTGLVQIEELGNIETPIILTNTLSVGTAHEGLVKYMLSIDKEFHSINPIICECNDGYLNDIRGLHIRDKHVIEAINNANYDFEEGNVGAGTGMICYQLKGGIGTSSRIVNLDNNEYTVGVLVLTNFGLMEDLMINGNFIGEELKNIIKSEKQKEDKGSIISIVATDIPLSSRQLKRVIKRVNPGIARTGGFIGHGSGEIAIGFSTGNIINHSEEKAILDTKIIHESSINQVFRATSEATEEAILNSLICSNTTTGRENHTIYSLKDYIDKV
;
A
#
# COMPACT_ATOMS: atom_id res chain seq x y z
N ARG A 1 -25.00 -4.73 -27.92
CA ARG A 1 -25.76 -3.56 -27.39
C ARG A 1 -26.61 -3.93 -26.16
N GLU A 2 -27.43 -5.00 -26.19
CA GLU A 2 -28.22 -5.40 -24.99
C GLU A 2 -27.38 -5.92 -23.82
N TYR A 3 -26.28 -6.59 -24.10
CA TYR A 3 -25.34 -7.07 -23.08
C TYR A 3 -24.58 -5.92 -22.41
N GLU A 4 -24.18 -4.90 -23.16
CA GLU A 4 -23.52 -3.68 -22.65
C GLU A 4 -24.47 -2.83 -21.78
N ILE A 5 -25.73 -2.71 -22.18
CA ILE A 5 -26.75 -1.99 -21.40
C ILE A 5 -27.04 -2.73 -20.09
N LYS A 6 -27.07 -4.06 -20.08
CA LYS A 6 -27.23 -4.88 -18.86
C LYS A 6 -26.02 -4.76 -17.93
N GLN A 7 -24.81 -4.69 -18.45
CA GLN A 7 -23.59 -4.46 -17.65
C GLN A 7 -23.56 -3.05 -17.05
N MET A 8 -23.89 -2.01 -17.83
CA MET A 8 -23.98 -0.63 -17.31
C MET A 8 -25.04 -0.49 -16.23
N THR A 9 -26.20 -1.14 -16.35
CA THR A 9 -27.28 -1.11 -15.36
C THR A 9 -26.90 -1.88 -14.09
N ARG A 10 -26.17 -2.98 -14.22
CA ARG A 10 -25.65 -3.78 -13.11
C ARG A 10 -24.58 -3.03 -12.34
N ASN A 11 -23.66 -2.34 -13.03
CA ASN A 11 -22.62 -1.53 -12.41
C ASN A 11 -23.18 -0.31 -11.67
N LYS A 12 -24.16 0.40 -12.27
CA LYS A 12 -24.87 1.49 -11.57
C LYS A 12 -25.65 1.01 -10.34
N LYS A 13 -26.24 -0.19 -10.40
CA LYS A 13 -26.98 -0.77 -9.27
C LYS A 13 -26.04 -1.24 -8.15
N LEU A 14 -24.88 -1.78 -8.49
CA LEU A 14 -23.81 -2.12 -7.54
C LEU A 14 -23.20 -0.85 -6.92
N GLN A 15 -23.00 0.21 -7.69
CA GLN A 15 -22.53 1.50 -7.19
C GLN A 15 -23.52 2.11 -6.19
N LEU A 16 -24.82 2.11 -6.48
CA LEU A 16 -25.88 2.59 -5.58
C LEU A 16 -26.06 1.73 -4.30
N ILE A 17 -25.81 0.43 -4.39
CA ILE A 17 -25.85 -0.49 -3.23
C ILE A 17 -24.63 -0.27 -2.34
N ASN A 18 -23.46 -0.02 -2.93
CA ASN A 18 -22.22 0.28 -2.21
C ASN A 18 -22.24 1.66 -1.54
N GLU A 19 -22.82 2.68 -2.19
CA GLU A 19 -23.05 4.01 -1.60
C GLU A 19 -23.95 3.96 -0.35
N LYS A 20 -24.91 3.02 -0.30
CA LYS A 20 -25.79 2.84 0.86
C LYS A 20 -25.19 1.99 1.99
N ARG A 21 -24.20 1.13 1.71
CA ARG A 21 -23.57 0.23 2.70
C ARG A 21 -22.21 0.71 3.21
N GLY A 22 -21.46 1.51 2.45
CA GLY A 22 -20.08 1.94 2.74
C GLY A 22 -19.94 3.24 3.54
N GLY A 23 -21.01 3.94 3.83
CA GLY A 23 -20.95 5.34 4.28
C GLY A 23 -20.55 5.61 5.74
N ARG A 24 -20.02 4.66 6.51
CA ARG A 24 -19.87 4.87 7.97
C ARG A 24 -18.44 4.92 8.52
N PHE A 25 -17.42 4.41 7.84
CA PHE A 25 -16.08 4.26 8.41
C PHE A 25 -15.05 5.34 7.99
N MET A 26 -15.08 5.91 6.79
CA MET A 26 -14.14 6.97 6.39
C MET A 26 -14.57 8.41 6.75
N LYS A 27 -15.74 8.64 7.27
CA LYS A 27 -16.34 10.00 7.44
C LYS A 27 -15.65 10.90 8.47
N ASN A 28 -14.72 10.41 9.29
CA ASN A 28 -14.14 11.18 10.39
C ASN A 28 -12.60 11.26 10.45
N GLN A 29 -11.88 10.59 9.53
CA GLN A 29 -10.42 10.62 9.54
C GLN A 29 -9.91 11.76 8.64
N LYS A 30 -9.31 12.79 9.24
CA LYS A 30 -8.68 13.88 8.49
C LYS A 30 -7.42 13.38 7.80
N ARG A 31 -7.26 13.77 6.53
CA ARG A 31 -6.11 13.47 5.69
C ARG A 31 -5.35 14.75 5.35
N ILE A 32 -4.20 14.64 4.71
CA ILE A 32 -3.34 15.82 4.47
C ILE A 32 -4.07 16.95 3.71
N ARG A 33 -4.97 16.63 2.80
CA ARG A 33 -5.76 17.62 2.05
C ARG A 33 -6.76 18.38 2.91
N ASP A 34 -7.20 17.82 4.04
CA ASP A 34 -8.11 18.48 4.98
C ASP A 34 -7.42 19.59 5.78
N TYR A 35 -6.09 19.68 5.68
CA TYR A 35 -5.26 20.77 6.20
C TYR A 35 -4.87 21.79 5.11
N SER A 36 -5.63 21.84 4.01
CA SER A 36 -5.40 22.73 2.86
C SER A 36 -4.06 22.52 2.15
N ILE A 37 -3.44 21.34 2.32
CA ILE A 37 -2.18 20.97 1.68
C ILE A 37 -2.51 20.09 0.46
N THR A 38 -2.23 20.58 -0.74
CA THR A 38 -2.46 19.86 -1.98
C THR A 38 -1.13 19.32 -2.52
N ILE A 39 -1.06 18.01 -2.73
CA ILE A 39 0.13 17.33 -3.24
C ILE A 39 -0.05 17.05 -4.73
N GLY A 40 0.91 17.54 -5.52
CA GLY A 40 0.94 17.35 -6.96
C GLY A 40 -0.10 18.14 -7.74
N SER A 41 -0.18 17.87 -9.04
CA SER A 41 -1.03 18.60 -10.00
C SER A 41 -2.15 17.74 -10.59
N LEU A 42 -2.05 16.41 -10.49
CA LEU A 42 -3.06 15.51 -11.03
C LEU A 42 -4.27 15.39 -10.08
N LYS A 43 -5.44 15.25 -10.68
CA LYS A 43 -6.69 15.05 -9.94
C LYS A 43 -6.66 13.72 -9.19
N PRO A 44 -6.99 13.68 -7.88
CA PRO A 44 -7.18 12.42 -7.18
C PRO A 44 -8.44 11.69 -7.65
N GLY A 45 -8.51 10.39 -7.42
CA GLY A 45 -9.74 9.61 -7.53
C GLY A 45 -10.79 10.03 -6.49
N ILE A 46 -11.95 9.41 -6.53
CA ILE A 46 -13.11 9.79 -5.69
C ILE A 46 -12.81 9.63 -4.21
N LYS A 47 -12.13 8.52 -3.82
CA LYS A 47 -11.72 8.23 -2.44
C LYS A 47 -10.30 8.71 -2.16
N ASN A 48 -9.56 9.08 -3.18
CA ASN A 48 -8.12 9.34 -3.14
C ASN A 48 -7.38 8.17 -2.45
N SER A 49 -7.64 6.96 -2.87
CA SER A 49 -7.21 5.71 -2.26
C SER A 49 -6.80 4.69 -3.33
N ILE A 50 -5.97 3.71 -2.95
CA ILE A 50 -5.66 2.56 -3.82
C ILE A 50 -6.92 1.83 -4.29
N THR A 51 -7.99 1.89 -3.51
CA THR A 51 -9.29 1.27 -3.83
C THR A 51 -10.12 2.04 -4.87
N ASP A 52 -9.63 3.18 -5.36
CA ASP A 52 -10.18 3.81 -6.58
C ASP A 52 -9.84 3.00 -7.84
N VAL A 53 -8.82 2.14 -7.79
CA VAL A 53 -8.57 1.16 -8.84
C VAL A 53 -9.64 0.07 -8.78
N PRO A 54 -10.41 -0.14 -9.86
CA PRO A 54 -11.53 -1.06 -9.85
C PRO A 54 -11.17 -2.48 -9.40
N GLY A 55 -11.89 -3.00 -8.42
CA GLY A 55 -11.72 -4.35 -7.86
C GLY A 55 -10.77 -4.43 -6.67
N VAL A 56 -9.91 -3.43 -6.46
CA VAL A 56 -8.94 -3.43 -5.35
C VAL A 56 -9.62 -3.23 -4.01
N LYS A 57 -9.29 -4.07 -3.04
CA LYS A 57 -9.75 -3.98 -1.65
C LYS A 57 -8.59 -4.09 -0.67
N VAL A 58 -8.77 -3.52 0.51
CA VAL A 58 -7.80 -3.56 1.61
C VAL A 58 -8.50 -3.99 2.90
N GLY A 59 -7.85 -4.86 3.67
CA GLY A 59 -8.35 -5.29 4.97
C GLY A 59 -7.25 -5.34 6.02
N HIS A 60 -7.65 -5.17 7.28
CA HIS A 60 -6.73 -5.11 8.41
C HIS A 60 -7.15 -6.06 9.53
N VAL A 61 -6.15 -6.56 10.25
CA VAL A 61 -6.24 -7.05 11.62
C VAL A 61 -5.24 -6.29 12.46
N THR A 62 -5.72 -5.56 13.44
CA THR A 62 -4.91 -4.74 14.36
C THR A 62 -4.80 -5.42 15.71
N LEU A 63 -3.58 -5.60 16.20
CA LEU A 63 -3.27 -6.07 17.55
C LEU A 63 -2.68 -4.89 18.33
N ASP A 64 -3.48 -4.31 19.21
CA ASP A 64 -3.15 -3.11 19.98
C ASP A 64 -3.56 -3.32 21.44
N ASP A 65 -2.69 -4.00 22.21
CA ASP A 65 -2.89 -4.30 23.62
C ASP A 65 -1.55 -4.23 24.38
N GLY A 66 -1.43 -3.30 25.33
CA GLY A 66 -0.21 -3.09 26.11
C GLY A 66 1.02 -2.88 25.20
N ASP A 67 2.01 -3.77 25.34
CA ASP A 67 3.25 -3.77 24.56
C ASP A 67 3.09 -4.37 23.14
N ILE A 68 1.92 -4.89 22.80
CA ILE A 68 1.64 -5.45 21.48
C ILE A 68 1.13 -4.33 20.58
N LYS A 69 1.91 -3.93 19.58
CA LYS A 69 1.59 -2.90 18.60
C LYS A 69 1.93 -3.39 17.19
N THR A 70 1.11 -4.29 16.66
CA THR A 70 1.38 -4.96 15.38
C THR A 70 0.08 -5.31 14.66
N GLY A 71 0.17 -5.96 13.52
CA GLY A 71 -0.99 -6.39 12.78
C GLY A 71 -0.68 -6.93 11.39
N VAL A 72 -1.73 -7.15 10.65
CA VAL A 72 -1.69 -7.63 9.26
C VAL A 72 -2.55 -6.73 8.39
N THR A 73 -2.04 -6.38 7.22
CA THR A 73 -2.79 -5.71 6.16
C THR A 73 -2.80 -6.58 4.92
N ALA A 74 -3.97 -6.83 4.36
CA ALA A 74 -4.15 -7.58 3.12
C ALA A 74 -4.60 -6.66 1.99
N ILE A 75 -3.98 -6.74 0.82
CA ILE A 75 -4.38 -6.06 -0.41
C ILE A 75 -4.85 -7.12 -1.40
N LEU A 76 -6.10 -7.01 -1.83
CA LEU A 76 -6.72 -7.88 -2.82
C LEU A 76 -6.84 -7.12 -4.14
N PRO A 77 -6.13 -7.54 -5.19
CA PRO A 77 -6.20 -6.90 -6.51
C PRO A 77 -7.56 -6.98 -7.19
N HIS A 78 -8.32 -8.05 -6.95
CA HIS A 78 -9.70 -8.23 -7.40
C HIS A 78 -10.43 -9.27 -6.55
N ASP A 79 -11.76 -9.42 -6.75
CA ASP A 79 -12.64 -10.28 -5.95
C ASP A 79 -12.68 -11.75 -6.38
N ARG A 80 -12.01 -12.08 -7.49
CA ARG A 80 -12.04 -13.43 -8.07
C ARG A 80 -10.86 -14.25 -7.56
N ASN A 81 -10.80 -15.53 -7.92
CA ASN A 81 -9.66 -16.39 -7.60
C ASN A 81 -8.40 -15.91 -8.35
N LEU A 82 -7.47 -15.27 -7.62
CA LEU A 82 -6.24 -14.70 -8.19
C LEU A 82 -5.31 -15.74 -8.82
N PHE A 83 -5.37 -17.00 -8.38
CA PHE A 83 -4.59 -18.07 -8.99
C PHE A 83 -5.15 -18.45 -10.36
N GLN A 84 -6.48 -18.50 -10.47
CA GLN A 84 -7.14 -18.82 -11.74
C GLN A 84 -7.09 -17.63 -12.72
N GLU A 85 -7.16 -16.41 -12.21
CA GLU A 85 -7.16 -15.16 -12.97
C GLU A 85 -6.02 -14.26 -12.50
N LYS A 86 -4.79 -14.60 -12.91
CA LYS A 86 -3.58 -13.85 -12.56
C LYS A 86 -3.59 -12.47 -13.23
N ILE A 87 -2.87 -11.54 -12.63
CA ILE A 87 -2.71 -10.18 -13.18
C ILE A 87 -1.25 -9.84 -13.38
N ILE A 88 -0.99 -8.94 -14.32
CA ILE A 88 0.35 -8.42 -14.58
C ILE A 88 0.89 -7.73 -13.34
N ALA A 89 2.13 -8.05 -13.00
CA ALA A 89 2.83 -7.45 -11.86
C ALA A 89 4.30 -7.19 -12.16
N ALA A 90 4.91 -6.38 -11.31
CA ALA A 90 6.34 -6.13 -11.28
C ALA A 90 6.78 -5.84 -9.84
N CYS A 91 8.06 -6.07 -9.54
CA CYS A 91 8.66 -5.64 -8.29
C CYS A 91 9.96 -4.86 -8.54
N HIS A 92 10.32 -4.03 -7.56
CA HIS A 92 11.57 -3.27 -7.59
C HIS A 92 12.11 -3.12 -6.18
N VAL A 93 13.31 -3.65 -5.96
CA VAL A 93 14.08 -3.44 -4.74
C VAL A 93 14.89 -2.15 -4.92
N ILE A 94 14.54 -1.13 -4.15
CA ILE A 94 15.24 0.15 -4.16
C ILE A 94 16.47 0.06 -3.26
N ASN A 95 16.27 -0.40 -2.02
CA ASN A 95 17.31 -0.84 -1.10
C ASN A 95 16.83 -2.10 -0.37
N GLY A 96 17.68 -3.13 -0.28
CA GLY A 96 17.28 -4.49 0.02
C GLY A 96 17.44 -4.95 1.47
N PHE A 97 17.51 -4.05 2.44
CA PHE A 97 17.56 -4.44 3.86
C PHE A 97 16.15 -4.86 4.36
N GLY A 98 15.57 -5.87 3.71
CA GLY A 98 14.22 -6.38 3.94
C GLY A 98 14.13 -7.89 3.76
N LYS A 99 13.02 -8.47 4.22
CA LYS A 99 12.75 -9.92 4.26
C LYS A 99 11.49 -10.31 3.50
N SER A 100 11.08 -9.47 2.54
CA SER A 100 9.90 -9.75 1.70
C SER A 100 10.06 -11.04 0.89
N THR A 101 8.96 -11.76 0.69
CA THR A 101 8.91 -13.02 -0.05
C THR A 101 8.04 -12.90 -1.31
N GLY A 102 8.19 -13.86 -2.24
CA GLY A 102 7.39 -13.93 -3.47
C GLY A 102 7.96 -13.10 -4.63
N LEU A 103 9.00 -12.31 -4.42
CA LEU A 103 9.54 -11.38 -5.41
C LEU A 103 10.23 -12.09 -6.59
N VAL A 104 10.84 -13.25 -6.36
CA VAL A 104 11.57 -14.01 -7.39
C VAL A 104 10.64 -14.39 -8.54
N GLN A 105 9.46 -14.93 -8.23
CA GLN A 105 8.48 -15.30 -9.26
C GLN A 105 7.85 -14.08 -9.94
N ILE A 106 7.63 -12.99 -9.20
CA ILE A 106 7.15 -11.72 -9.81
C ILE A 106 8.17 -11.19 -10.81
N GLU A 107 9.46 -11.20 -10.46
CA GLU A 107 10.53 -10.72 -11.34
C GLU A 107 10.64 -11.56 -12.61
N GLU A 108 10.54 -12.89 -12.50
CA GLU A 108 10.70 -13.82 -13.60
C GLU A 108 9.45 -13.91 -14.49
N LEU A 109 8.26 -14.04 -13.88
CA LEU A 109 7.02 -14.32 -14.63
C LEU A 109 6.17 -13.06 -14.90
N GLY A 110 6.42 -11.95 -14.21
CA GLY A 110 5.71 -10.71 -14.43
C GLY A 110 4.23 -10.73 -14.05
N ASN A 111 3.83 -11.59 -13.12
CA ASN A 111 2.45 -11.69 -12.63
C ASN A 111 2.38 -12.04 -11.16
N ILE A 112 1.19 -11.87 -10.56
CA ILE A 112 0.85 -12.33 -9.22
C ILE A 112 -0.37 -13.22 -9.23
N GLU A 113 -0.42 -14.15 -8.26
CA GLU A 113 -1.44 -15.19 -8.14
C GLU A 113 -2.05 -15.31 -6.74
N THR A 114 -1.67 -14.42 -5.81
CA THR A 114 -2.19 -14.36 -4.45
C THR A 114 -2.48 -12.91 -4.04
N PRO A 115 -3.28 -12.68 -2.98
CA PRO A 115 -3.27 -11.41 -2.27
C PRO A 115 -1.84 -11.01 -1.84
N ILE A 116 -1.63 -9.72 -1.58
CA ILE A 116 -0.39 -9.19 -1.02
C ILE A 116 -0.61 -8.94 0.46
N ILE A 117 0.27 -9.47 1.31
CA ILE A 117 0.18 -9.34 2.76
C ILE A 117 1.31 -8.46 3.28
N LEU A 118 0.98 -7.51 4.15
CA LEU A 118 1.94 -6.70 4.89
C LEU A 118 1.89 -7.07 6.37
N THR A 119 3.05 -7.15 7.02
CA THR A 119 3.17 -7.46 8.45
C THR A 119 4.50 -6.97 9.01
N ASN A 120 4.91 -7.45 10.20
CA ASN A 120 6.21 -7.12 10.76
C ASN A 120 7.31 -8.13 10.35
N THR A 121 8.57 -7.71 10.54
CA THR A 121 9.77 -8.44 10.09
C THR A 121 9.85 -9.89 10.57
N LEU A 122 9.53 -10.16 11.84
CA LEU A 122 9.67 -11.51 12.40
C LEU A 122 8.45 -12.40 12.11
N SER A 123 7.38 -11.85 11.57
CA SER A 123 6.14 -12.57 11.27
C SER A 123 5.99 -12.98 9.80
N VAL A 124 6.99 -12.72 8.95
CA VAL A 124 6.96 -13.07 7.51
C VAL A 124 6.67 -14.56 7.29
N GLY A 125 7.35 -15.45 8.03
CA GLY A 125 7.13 -16.89 7.90
C GLY A 125 5.72 -17.32 8.28
N THR A 126 5.18 -16.79 9.38
CA THR A 126 3.79 -17.06 9.82
C THR A 126 2.76 -16.50 8.83
N ALA A 127 3.00 -15.30 8.31
CA ALA A 127 2.12 -14.70 7.31
C ALA A 127 2.15 -15.48 5.99
N HIS A 128 3.31 -15.98 5.59
CA HIS A 128 3.46 -16.86 4.43
C HIS A 128 2.64 -18.13 4.59
N GLU A 129 2.76 -18.84 5.73
CA GLU A 129 1.96 -20.03 6.02
C GLU A 129 0.46 -19.70 6.05
N GLY A 130 0.05 -18.58 6.66
CA GLY A 130 -1.33 -18.13 6.70
C GLY A 130 -1.93 -17.89 5.32
N LEU A 131 -1.17 -17.25 4.42
CA LEU A 131 -1.61 -17.03 3.04
C LEU A 131 -1.70 -18.34 2.24
N VAL A 132 -0.76 -19.27 2.43
CA VAL A 132 -0.84 -20.62 1.84
C VAL A 132 -2.12 -21.33 2.31
N LYS A 133 -2.40 -21.34 3.62
CA LYS A 133 -3.63 -21.96 4.17
C LYS A 133 -4.90 -21.35 3.58
N TYR A 134 -4.93 -20.01 3.45
CA TYR A 134 -6.05 -19.33 2.79
C TYR A 134 -6.23 -19.81 1.35
N MET A 135 -5.16 -19.79 0.54
CA MET A 135 -5.23 -20.20 -0.85
C MET A 135 -5.67 -21.66 -1.01
N LEU A 136 -5.13 -22.59 -0.21
CA LEU A 136 -5.55 -23.99 -0.20
C LEU A 136 -7.01 -24.20 0.24
N SER A 137 -7.58 -23.25 0.99
CA SER A 137 -8.98 -23.31 1.39
C SER A 137 -9.97 -22.96 0.29
N ILE A 138 -9.53 -22.15 -0.69
CA ILE A 138 -10.39 -21.70 -1.80
C ILE A 138 -10.33 -22.60 -3.04
N ASP A 139 -9.25 -23.39 -3.17
CA ASP A 139 -9.13 -24.35 -4.27
C ASP A 139 -8.26 -25.54 -3.85
N LYS A 140 -8.77 -26.75 -4.03
CA LYS A 140 -8.12 -28.00 -3.61
C LYS A 140 -7.10 -28.52 -4.63
N GLU A 141 -7.09 -27.97 -5.84
CA GLU A 141 -6.21 -28.38 -6.92
C GLU A 141 -4.84 -27.67 -6.90
N PHE A 142 -4.63 -26.75 -5.94
CA PHE A 142 -3.36 -26.04 -5.83
C PHE A 142 -2.28 -26.95 -5.24
N HIS A 143 -1.18 -27.09 -5.99
CA HIS A 143 0.03 -27.82 -5.56
C HIS A 143 1.26 -26.91 -5.46
N SER A 144 1.20 -25.70 -5.99
CA SER A 144 2.24 -24.68 -5.94
C SER A 144 1.60 -23.30 -5.90
N ILE A 145 2.05 -22.44 -5.01
CA ILE A 145 1.52 -21.08 -4.80
C ILE A 145 2.71 -20.17 -4.51
N ASN A 146 2.69 -18.94 -5.04
CA ASN A 146 3.70 -17.91 -4.75
C ASN A 146 3.15 -16.85 -3.77
N PRO A 147 3.21 -17.06 -2.45
CA PRO A 147 2.74 -16.09 -1.49
C PRO A 147 3.60 -14.82 -1.48
N ILE A 148 2.95 -13.67 -1.46
CA ILE A 148 3.60 -12.37 -1.46
C ILE A 148 3.43 -11.75 -0.08
N ILE A 149 4.54 -11.68 0.68
CA ILE A 149 4.57 -11.08 2.02
C ILE A 149 5.62 -9.99 2.03
N CYS A 150 5.24 -8.79 2.46
CA CYS A 150 6.16 -7.67 2.67
C CYS A 150 6.12 -7.21 4.12
N GLU A 151 7.20 -6.55 4.58
CA GLU A 151 7.37 -6.26 6.00
C GLU A 151 8.09 -4.94 6.26
N CYS A 152 7.80 -4.36 7.43
CA CYS A 152 8.62 -3.37 8.09
C CYS A 152 8.80 -3.76 9.56
N ASN A 153 9.86 -3.26 10.21
CA ASN A 153 10.17 -3.60 11.60
C ASN A 153 9.45 -2.69 12.58
N ASP A 154 8.50 -3.23 13.34
CA ASP A 154 7.73 -2.50 14.36
C ASP A 154 8.31 -2.61 15.79
N GLY A 155 9.48 -3.22 15.94
CA GLY A 155 10.04 -3.64 17.23
C GLY A 155 10.39 -2.50 18.21
N TYR A 156 10.28 -1.23 17.83
CA TYR A 156 10.44 -0.14 18.77
C TYR A 156 9.20 0.05 19.67
N LEU A 157 8.00 0.00 19.08
CA LEU A 157 6.73 0.13 19.80
C LEU A 157 6.12 -1.24 20.15
N ASN A 158 6.44 -2.28 19.39
CA ASN A 158 5.88 -3.62 19.52
C ASN A 158 6.84 -4.58 20.23
N ASP A 159 6.31 -5.43 21.10
CA ASP A 159 7.01 -6.64 21.52
C ASP A 159 7.11 -7.63 20.35
N ILE A 160 7.98 -7.32 19.38
CA ILE A 160 8.16 -8.10 18.16
C ILE A 160 8.65 -9.54 18.45
N ARG A 161 9.36 -9.76 19.56
CA ARG A 161 9.89 -11.07 19.96
C ARG A 161 8.82 -12.01 20.49
N GLY A 162 7.67 -11.48 20.93
CA GLY A 162 6.51 -12.25 21.36
C GLY A 162 5.81 -12.98 20.21
N LEU A 163 6.15 -12.68 18.96
CA LEU A 163 5.62 -13.33 17.75
C LEU A 163 4.08 -13.40 17.77
N HIS A 164 3.42 -12.27 18.01
CA HIS A 164 1.98 -12.21 18.26
C HIS A 164 1.11 -12.46 17.04
N ILE A 165 1.64 -12.32 15.82
CA ILE A 165 0.93 -12.66 14.59
C ILE A 165 0.75 -14.18 14.48
N ARG A 166 -0.44 -14.59 14.03
CA ARG A 166 -0.82 -15.98 13.76
C ARG A 166 -1.41 -16.08 12.34
N ASP A 167 -1.43 -17.27 11.79
CA ASP A 167 -2.02 -17.60 10.49
C ASP A 167 -3.47 -17.12 10.33
N LYS A 168 -4.29 -17.29 11.38
CA LYS A 168 -5.67 -16.80 11.41
C LYS A 168 -5.81 -15.29 11.15
N HIS A 169 -4.84 -14.47 11.60
CA HIS A 169 -4.89 -13.03 11.41
C HIS A 169 -4.72 -12.64 9.93
N VAL A 170 -3.99 -13.44 9.16
CA VAL A 170 -3.87 -13.27 7.70
C VAL A 170 -5.22 -13.56 7.03
N ILE A 171 -5.82 -14.68 7.36
CA ILE A 171 -7.13 -15.09 6.82
C ILE A 171 -8.20 -14.05 7.17
N GLU A 172 -8.19 -13.58 8.42
CA GLU A 172 -9.11 -12.55 8.90
C GLU A 172 -8.89 -11.20 8.18
N ALA A 173 -7.64 -10.77 7.97
CA ALA A 173 -7.35 -9.55 7.22
C ALA A 173 -7.84 -9.62 5.77
N ILE A 174 -7.71 -10.78 5.12
CA ILE A 174 -8.25 -11.01 3.78
C ILE A 174 -9.79 -10.94 3.80
N ASN A 175 -10.44 -11.57 4.77
CA ASN A 175 -11.90 -11.57 4.90
C ASN A 175 -12.48 -10.19 5.25
N ASN A 176 -11.71 -9.35 5.95
CA ASN A 176 -12.08 -7.96 6.27
C ASN A 176 -11.88 -6.98 5.10
N ALA A 177 -11.32 -7.43 3.97
CA ALA A 177 -11.00 -6.55 2.86
C ALA A 177 -12.24 -5.86 2.26
N ASN A 178 -12.17 -4.53 2.16
CA ASN A 178 -13.25 -3.68 1.68
C ASN A 178 -12.69 -2.53 0.83
N TYR A 179 -13.58 -1.86 0.11
CA TYR A 179 -13.27 -0.61 -0.62
C TYR A 179 -13.06 0.59 0.30
N ASP A 180 -13.62 0.56 1.52
CA ASP A 180 -13.41 1.54 2.58
C ASP A 180 -12.60 0.89 3.69
N PHE A 181 -11.47 1.50 4.06
CA PHE A 181 -10.57 1.03 5.10
C PHE A 181 -9.92 2.22 5.82
N GLU A 182 -9.39 2.00 7.01
CA GLU A 182 -8.71 3.01 7.82
C GLU A 182 -7.22 3.13 7.44
N GLU A 183 -6.66 4.33 7.64
CA GLU A 183 -5.24 4.65 7.47
C GLU A 183 -4.56 4.89 8.84
N GLY A 184 -3.24 5.04 8.83
CA GLY A 184 -2.44 5.32 10.03
C GLY A 184 -2.04 4.06 10.78
N ASN A 185 -2.19 4.09 12.11
CA ASN A 185 -1.74 3.03 13.01
C ASN A 185 -2.71 1.85 13.09
N VAL A 186 -3.03 1.25 11.94
CA VAL A 186 -3.92 0.09 11.79
C VAL A 186 -3.22 -1.04 11.05
N GLY A 187 -3.67 -2.27 11.28
CA GLY A 187 -3.10 -3.44 10.62
C GLY A 187 -1.58 -3.53 10.80
N ALA A 188 -0.85 -3.78 9.72
CA ALA A 188 0.61 -3.79 9.71
C ALA A 188 1.22 -2.45 10.14
N GLY A 189 0.49 -1.34 10.05
CA GLY A 189 0.94 0.01 10.43
C GLY A 189 0.91 0.30 11.92
N THR A 190 0.36 -0.58 12.76
CA THR A 190 0.09 -0.31 14.18
C THR A 190 1.33 0.13 14.96
N GLY A 191 2.47 -0.53 14.79
CA GLY A 191 3.74 -0.22 15.51
C GLY A 191 4.76 0.59 14.69
N MET A 192 4.41 1.11 13.52
CA MET A 192 5.36 1.73 12.59
C MET A 192 5.65 3.19 12.92
N ILE A 193 6.89 3.61 12.64
CA ILE A 193 7.43 4.95 12.92
C ILE A 193 8.00 5.53 11.63
N CYS A 194 7.54 6.72 11.24
CA CYS A 194 7.99 7.39 10.03
C CYS A 194 8.44 8.81 10.36
N TYR A 195 9.67 9.18 10.01
CA TYR A 195 10.30 10.45 10.39
C TYR A 195 10.28 10.70 11.91
N GLN A 196 10.48 9.65 12.72
CA GLN A 196 10.37 9.68 14.19
C GLN A 196 8.99 10.14 14.71
N LEU A 197 7.99 10.23 13.82
CA LEU A 197 6.57 10.43 14.12
C LEU A 197 5.83 9.10 13.93
N LYS A 198 4.59 9.03 14.41
CA LYS A 198 3.78 7.84 14.21
C LYS A 198 3.46 7.68 12.73
N GLY A 199 4.01 6.61 12.13
CA GLY A 199 3.75 6.17 10.78
C GLY A 199 2.66 5.09 10.72
N GLY A 200 2.56 4.41 9.58
CA GLY A 200 1.60 3.33 9.40
C GLY A 200 1.15 3.14 7.96
N ILE A 201 -0.12 2.83 7.78
CA ILE A 201 -0.75 2.69 6.46
C ILE A 201 -1.15 4.07 5.93
N GLY A 202 -0.81 4.34 4.68
CA GLY A 202 -1.30 5.52 3.97
C GLY A 202 -1.65 5.19 2.53
N THR A 203 -2.57 5.93 1.95
CA THR A 203 -3.01 5.70 0.58
C THR A 203 -3.35 6.99 -0.15
N SER A 204 -3.30 6.93 -1.47
CA SER A 204 -3.68 8.03 -2.36
C SER A 204 -3.89 7.49 -3.78
N SER A 205 -4.54 8.26 -4.63
CA SER A 205 -4.71 7.93 -6.04
C SER A 205 -4.62 9.15 -6.94
N ARG A 206 -4.39 8.90 -8.23
CA ARG A 206 -4.40 9.91 -9.30
C ARG A 206 -5.14 9.39 -10.51
N ILE A 207 -5.91 10.28 -11.15
CA ILE A 207 -6.57 10.01 -12.41
C ILE A 207 -5.61 10.35 -13.56
N VAL A 208 -5.51 9.45 -14.51
CA VAL A 208 -4.72 9.56 -15.75
C VAL A 208 -5.67 9.45 -16.94
N ASN A 209 -5.60 10.40 -17.85
CA ASN A 209 -6.42 10.41 -19.07
C ASN A 209 -5.60 9.88 -20.25
N LEU A 210 -6.06 8.78 -20.84
CA LEU A 210 -5.48 8.16 -22.04
C LEU A 210 -6.59 7.90 -23.05
N ASP A 211 -6.45 8.41 -24.28
CA ASP A 211 -7.40 8.24 -25.37
C ASP A 211 -8.88 8.52 -24.98
N ASN A 212 -9.10 9.65 -24.26
CA ASN A 212 -10.40 10.08 -23.71
C ASN A 212 -11.02 9.13 -22.68
N ASN A 213 -10.26 8.21 -22.12
CA ASN A 213 -10.69 7.37 -21.01
C ASN A 213 -9.94 7.77 -19.74
N GLU A 214 -10.65 7.77 -18.61
CA GLU A 214 -10.06 7.93 -17.29
C GLU A 214 -9.59 6.57 -16.76
N TYR A 215 -8.31 6.54 -16.33
CA TYR A 215 -7.70 5.43 -15.60
C TYR A 215 -7.20 5.91 -14.25
N THR A 216 -6.96 4.98 -13.35
CA THR A 216 -6.50 5.28 -11.99
C THR A 216 -5.13 4.67 -11.73
N VAL A 217 -4.27 5.46 -11.09
CA VAL A 217 -3.08 4.96 -10.38
C VAL A 217 -3.31 5.16 -8.90
N GLY A 218 -3.37 4.06 -8.15
CA GLY A 218 -3.52 4.05 -6.70
C GLY A 218 -2.24 3.57 -6.02
N VAL A 219 -1.91 4.16 -4.88
CA VAL A 219 -0.75 3.78 -4.08
C VAL A 219 -1.19 3.53 -2.64
N LEU A 220 -0.69 2.44 -2.04
CA LEU A 220 -0.74 2.18 -0.60
C LEU A 220 0.69 2.01 -0.10
N VAL A 221 1.00 2.63 1.03
CA VAL A 221 2.31 2.50 1.67
C VAL A 221 2.18 1.94 3.10
N LEU A 222 3.20 1.19 3.52
CA LEU A 222 3.50 0.88 4.90
C LEU A 222 4.79 1.62 5.25
N THR A 223 4.70 2.69 6.05
CA THR A 223 5.82 3.60 6.31
C THR A 223 6.46 3.35 7.65
N ASN A 224 7.78 3.15 7.63
CA ASN A 224 8.61 2.97 8.82
C ASN A 224 10.04 3.44 8.54
N PHE A 225 10.23 4.70 8.12
CA PHE A 225 11.52 5.22 7.64
C PHE A 225 11.69 6.70 7.94
N GLY A 226 12.90 7.22 7.70
CA GLY A 226 13.23 8.63 7.66
C GLY A 226 13.66 9.25 8.98
N LEU A 227 14.44 10.31 8.90
CA LEU A 227 14.87 11.13 10.02
C LEU A 227 13.96 12.36 10.12
N MET A 228 13.59 12.77 11.34
CA MET A 228 12.66 13.90 11.54
C MET A 228 13.13 15.18 10.87
N GLU A 229 14.42 15.50 10.99
CA GLU A 229 15.02 16.69 10.41
C GLU A 229 14.88 16.80 8.88
N ASP A 230 14.72 15.66 8.18
CA ASP A 230 14.61 15.60 6.72
C ASP A 230 13.16 15.76 6.24
N LEU A 231 12.16 15.70 7.12
CA LEU A 231 10.75 15.71 6.71
C LEU A 231 10.38 16.96 5.93
N MET A 232 9.84 16.71 4.74
CA MET A 232 9.33 17.74 3.85
C MET A 232 7.83 17.52 3.59
N ILE A 233 7.07 18.61 3.58
CA ILE A 233 5.67 18.62 3.14
C ILE A 233 5.51 19.66 2.03
N ASN A 234 5.07 19.21 0.86
CA ASN A 234 4.85 20.07 -0.31
C ASN A 234 6.06 20.98 -0.64
N GLY A 235 7.28 20.42 -0.52
CA GLY A 235 8.53 21.12 -0.78
C GLY A 235 9.06 21.99 0.36
N ASN A 236 8.35 22.11 1.47
CA ASN A 236 8.79 22.86 2.64
C ASN A 236 9.46 21.94 3.68
N PHE A 237 10.65 22.30 4.13
CA PHE A 237 11.35 21.61 5.20
C PHE A 237 10.72 21.98 6.54
N ILE A 238 9.98 21.06 7.14
CA ILE A 238 9.32 21.27 8.44
C ILE A 238 9.95 20.45 9.57
N GLY A 239 10.83 19.54 9.23
CA GLY A 239 11.38 18.54 10.16
C GLY A 239 12.18 19.14 11.31
N GLU A 240 13.03 20.14 11.04
CA GLU A 240 13.81 20.83 12.10
C GLU A 240 12.90 21.61 13.06
N GLU A 241 11.83 22.24 12.56
CA GLU A 241 10.86 22.96 13.40
C GLU A 241 10.09 21.97 14.29
N LEU A 242 9.60 20.89 13.73
CA LEU A 242 8.95 19.81 14.48
C LEU A 242 9.85 19.25 15.58
N LYS A 243 11.12 19.00 15.28
CA LYS A 243 12.10 18.48 16.22
C LYS A 243 12.30 19.41 17.41
N ASN A 244 12.34 20.72 17.19
CA ASN A 244 12.44 21.73 18.26
C ASN A 244 11.19 21.76 19.13
N ILE A 245 10.00 21.63 18.53
CA ILE A 245 8.72 21.63 19.25
C ILE A 245 8.56 20.36 20.09
N ILE A 246 8.86 19.19 19.51
CA ILE A 246 8.68 17.86 20.15
C ILE A 246 9.81 17.57 21.12
N LYS A 247 10.97 18.27 21.02
CA LYS A 247 12.21 18.00 21.77
C LYS A 247 12.71 16.57 21.56
N SER A 248 12.60 16.08 20.36
CA SER A 248 13.04 14.75 19.97
C SER A 248 14.56 14.63 19.99
N GLU A 249 15.07 13.48 20.45
CA GLU A 249 16.51 13.18 20.39
C GLU A 249 16.95 12.98 18.94
N LYS A 250 18.20 13.37 18.65
CA LYS A 250 18.78 13.20 17.31
C LYS A 250 19.05 11.72 17.02
N GLN A 251 18.32 11.16 16.08
CA GLN A 251 18.64 9.84 15.53
C GLN A 251 19.83 9.96 14.56
N LYS A 252 20.80 9.03 14.66
CA LYS A 252 22.04 9.11 13.88
C LYS A 252 21.94 8.44 12.51
N GLU A 253 21.04 7.49 12.33
CA GLU A 253 20.94 6.68 11.14
C GLU A 253 19.47 6.37 10.81
N ASP A 254 19.13 6.42 9.53
CA ASP A 254 17.88 5.88 9.02
C ASP A 254 18.02 4.36 8.87
N LYS A 255 17.32 3.61 9.74
CA LYS A 255 17.27 2.13 9.77
C LYS A 255 15.87 1.61 9.52
N GLY A 256 15.08 2.40 8.88
CA GLY A 256 13.67 2.11 8.65
C GLY A 256 13.42 1.23 7.42
N SER A 257 12.19 1.28 6.94
CA SER A 257 11.73 0.59 5.72
C SER A 257 10.47 1.24 5.20
N ILE A 258 10.19 1.11 3.92
CA ILE A 258 8.89 1.41 3.33
C ILE A 258 8.51 0.34 2.32
N ILE A 259 7.28 -0.16 2.42
CA ILE A 259 6.67 -0.96 1.37
C ILE A 259 5.68 -0.10 0.62
N SER A 260 5.80 -0.08 -0.70
CA SER A 260 4.91 0.66 -1.59
C SER A 260 4.21 -0.28 -2.55
N ILE A 261 2.88 -0.29 -2.51
CA ILE A 261 2.04 -1.06 -3.42
C ILE A 261 1.38 -0.10 -4.40
N VAL A 262 1.65 -0.30 -5.68
CA VAL A 262 1.10 0.51 -6.78
C VAL A 262 0.10 -0.30 -7.57
N ALA A 263 -1.13 0.13 -7.61
CA ALA A 263 -2.20 -0.50 -8.40
C ALA A 263 -2.62 0.41 -9.55
N THR A 264 -3.01 -0.17 -10.69
CA THR A 264 -3.62 0.56 -11.78
C THR A 264 -4.53 -0.32 -12.63
N ASP A 265 -5.52 0.26 -13.26
CA ASP A 265 -6.35 -0.36 -14.30
C ASP A 265 -5.83 -0.06 -15.72
N ILE A 266 -4.75 0.71 -15.85
CA ILE A 266 -4.08 0.93 -17.12
C ILE A 266 -3.50 -0.40 -17.62
N PRO A 267 -3.78 -0.84 -18.86
CA PRO A 267 -3.16 -2.04 -19.40
C PRO A 267 -1.67 -1.82 -19.66
N LEU A 268 -0.83 -2.50 -18.90
CA LEU A 268 0.63 -2.42 -18.96
C LEU A 268 1.25 -3.80 -19.13
N SER A 269 2.39 -3.86 -19.82
CA SER A 269 3.28 -5.02 -19.67
C SER A 269 4.02 -4.97 -18.32
N SER A 270 4.52 -6.12 -17.84
CA SER A 270 5.34 -6.17 -16.62
C SER A 270 6.55 -5.23 -16.71
N ARG A 271 7.20 -5.14 -17.87
CA ARG A 271 8.30 -4.21 -18.14
C ARG A 271 7.89 -2.74 -17.99
N GLN A 272 6.73 -2.34 -18.53
CA GLN A 272 6.20 -0.99 -18.38
C GLN A 272 5.85 -0.70 -16.92
N LEU A 273 5.18 -1.63 -16.27
CA LEU A 273 4.82 -1.53 -14.86
C LEU A 273 6.06 -1.41 -13.97
N LYS A 274 7.14 -2.16 -14.26
CA LYS A 274 8.42 -2.01 -13.55
C LYS A 274 9.00 -0.59 -13.69
N ARG A 275 8.84 0.05 -14.84
CA ARG A 275 9.22 1.46 -15.02
C ARG A 275 8.34 2.40 -14.20
N VAL A 276 7.04 2.10 -14.10
CA VAL A 276 6.08 2.87 -13.30
C VAL A 276 6.43 2.83 -11.82
N ILE A 277 6.61 1.64 -11.23
CA ILE A 277 6.89 1.50 -9.79
C ILE A 277 8.24 2.08 -9.35
N LYS A 278 9.21 2.22 -10.27
CA LYS A 278 10.45 2.99 -9.99
C LYS A 278 10.18 4.45 -9.66
N ARG A 279 9.01 5.01 -9.98
CA ARG A 279 8.62 6.39 -9.67
C ARG A 279 8.09 6.57 -8.24
N VAL A 280 8.04 5.48 -7.47
CA VAL A 280 7.93 5.54 -6.01
C VAL A 280 9.10 6.31 -5.39
N ASN A 281 10.34 6.14 -5.92
CA ASN A 281 11.53 6.83 -5.43
C ASN A 281 11.39 8.36 -5.38
N PRO A 282 11.00 9.05 -6.46
CA PRO A 282 10.74 10.48 -6.38
C PRO A 282 9.67 10.87 -5.38
N GLY A 283 8.63 10.02 -5.18
CA GLY A 283 7.61 10.26 -4.17
C GLY A 283 8.18 10.20 -2.74
N ILE A 284 9.02 9.22 -2.45
CA ILE A 284 9.74 9.10 -1.17
C ILE A 284 10.67 10.31 -0.97
N ALA A 285 11.47 10.64 -1.99
CA ALA A 285 12.44 11.75 -1.90
C ALA A 285 11.76 13.11 -1.67
N ARG A 286 10.55 13.32 -2.19
CA ARG A 286 9.77 14.57 -1.98
C ARG A 286 9.29 14.73 -0.54
N THR A 287 9.23 13.66 0.25
CA THR A 287 8.95 13.75 1.68
C THR A 287 10.22 13.86 2.52
N GLY A 288 11.41 13.87 1.89
CA GLY A 288 12.72 14.01 2.55
C GLY A 288 13.48 12.68 2.71
N GLY A 289 12.91 11.55 2.27
CA GLY A 289 13.57 10.24 2.37
C GLY A 289 14.77 10.13 1.41
N PHE A 290 15.95 9.83 1.95
CA PHE A 290 17.18 9.65 1.15
C PHE A 290 17.58 8.18 0.96
N ILE A 291 16.82 7.23 1.56
CA ILE A 291 17.01 5.78 1.42
C ILE A 291 18.34 5.34 2.05
N GLY A 292 18.34 5.15 3.37
CA GLY A 292 19.52 4.80 4.15
C GLY A 292 19.99 3.35 3.93
N HIS A 293 21.26 3.06 4.20
CA HIS A 293 21.83 1.72 4.04
C HIS A 293 21.07 0.62 4.80
N GLY A 294 20.59 0.91 6.01
CA GLY A 294 19.87 -0.04 6.86
C GLY A 294 18.37 -0.12 6.62
N SER A 295 17.89 0.47 5.55
CA SER A 295 16.48 0.60 5.21
C SER A 295 16.06 -0.39 4.10
N GLY A 296 14.82 -0.92 4.19
CA GLY A 296 14.26 -1.84 3.21
C GLY A 296 13.15 -1.18 2.40
N GLU A 297 13.48 -0.63 1.23
CA GLU A 297 12.52 -0.01 0.32
C GLU A 297 12.19 -0.97 -0.81
N ILE A 298 10.94 -1.44 -0.81
CA ILE A 298 10.45 -2.39 -1.81
C ILE A 298 9.14 -1.85 -2.39
N ALA A 299 9.07 -1.81 -3.73
CA ALA A 299 7.88 -1.49 -4.48
C ALA A 299 7.36 -2.74 -5.21
N ILE A 300 6.05 -3.00 -5.08
CA ILE A 300 5.33 -3.98 -5.88
C ILE A 300 4.24 -3.23 -6.63
N GLY A 301 4.11 -3.50 -7.92
CA GLY A 301 3.02 -2.98 -8.73
C GLY A 301 2.21 -4.09 -9.37
N PHE A 302 0.93 -3.82 -9.57
CA PHE A 302 0.07 -4.69 -10.37
C PHE A 302 -0.89 -3.86 -11.24
N SER A 303 -1.27 -4.46 -12.38
CA SER A 303 -2.25 -3.88 -13.29
C SER A 303 -3.42 -4.83 -13.47
N THR A 304 -4.63 -4.33 -13.23
CA THR A 304 -5.87 -5.07 -13.49
C THR A 304 -6.36 -4.93 -14.94
N GLY A 305 -5.62 -4.20 -15.78
CA GLY A 305 -5.96 -3.96 -17.19
C GLY A 305 -5.82 -5.17 -18.11
N ASN A 306 -5.10 -6.20 -17.66
CA ASN A 306 -5.00 -7.50 -18.34
C ASN A 306 -5.20 -8.63 -17.33
N ILE A 307 -5.94 -9.65 -17.72
CA ILE A 307 -6.11 -10.89 -16.95
C ILE A 307 -5.36 -12.01 -17.67
N ILE A 308 -4.63 -12.83 -16.92
CA ILE A 308 -3.93 -14.03 -17.40
C ILE A 308 -4.62 -15.23 -16.77
N ASN A 309 -5.40 -15.95 -17.57
CA ASN A 309 -6.06 -17.17 -17.09
C ASN A 309 -5.05 -18.28 -16.83
N HIS A 310 -5.19 -18.99 -15.72
CA HIS A 310 -4.36 -20.15 -15.40
C HIS A 310 -4.54 -21.27 -16.42
N SER A 311 -5.80 -21.56 -16.75
CA SER A 311 -6.17 -22.52 -17.78
C SER A 311 -6.62 -21.77 -19.04
N GLU A 312 -5.82 -21.82 -20.08
CA GLU A 312 -6.08 -21.19 -21.37
C GLU A 312 -5.86 -22.21 -22.50
N GLU A 313 -6.83 -22.33 -23.37
CA GLU A 313 -6.73 -23.25 -24.52
C GLU A 313 -5.79 -22.73 -25.63
N LYS A 314 -5.65 -21.39 -25.71
CA LYS A 314 -4.81 -20.74 -26.70
C LYS A 314 -3.35 -20.66 -26.23
N ALA A 315 -2.45 -21.10 -27.10
CA ALA A 315 -1.01 -20.96 -26.88
C ALA A 315 -0.50 -19.50 -26.99
N ILE A 316 -1.24 -18.66 -27.71
CA ILE A 316 -0.89 -17.23 -27.93
C ILE A 316 -1.97 -16.38 -27.31
N LEU A 317 -1.52 -15.48 -26.39
CA LEU A 317 -2.39 -14.56 -25.65
C LEU A 317 -2.32 -13.15 -26.25
N ASP A 318 -3.49 -12.51 -26.38
CA ASP A 318 -3.60 -11.10 -26.74
C ASP A 318 -3.55 -10.25 -25.47
N THR A 319 -2.57 -9.38 -25.33
CA THR A 319 -2.44 -8.44 -24.20
C THR A 319 -2.44 -7.01 -24.70
N LYS A 320 -3.10 -6.11 -23.96
CA LYS A 320 -3.07 -4.67 -24.23
C LYS A 320 -1.93 -4.02 -23.49
N ILE A 321 -1.28 -3.06 -24.12
CA ILE A 321 -0.26 -2.21 -23.51
C ILE A 321 -0.46 -0.77 -23.97
N ILE A 322 -0.01 0.22 -23.19
CA ILE A 322 0.02 1.61 -23.65
C ILE A 322 1.23 1.85 -24.54
N HIS A 323 1.12 2.87 -25.39
CA HIS A 323 2.28 3.35 -26.14
C HIS A 323 3.28 4.04 -25.20
N GLU A 324 4.58 3.81 -25.39
CA GLU A 324 5.64 4.35 -24.48
C GLU A 324 5.62 5.86 -24.35
N SER A 325 5.22 6.60 -25.38
CA SER A 325 5.13 8.08 -25.31
C SER A 325 4.06 8.58 -24.30
N SER A 326 3.08 7.75 -23.96
CA SER A 326 1.99 8.09 -23.05
C SER A 326 2.31 7.78 -21.59
N ILE A 327 3.42 7.09 -21.29
CA ILE A 327 3.74 6.58 -19.95
C ILE A 327 4.09 7.69 -18.93
N ASN A 328 4.49 8.88 -19.38
CA ASN A 328 4.92 9.97 -18.51
C ASN A 328 3.82 10.43 -17.54
N GLN A 329 2.54 10.39 -17.94
CA GLN A 329 1.43 10.73 -17.05
C GLN A 329 1.32 9.69 -15.91
N VAL A 330 1.55 8.41 -16.22
CA VAL A 330 1.54 7.30 -15.23
C VAL A 330 2.71 7.46 -14.26
N PHE A 331 3.87 7.87 -14.74
CA PHE A 331 5.05 8.16 -13.92
C PHE A 331 4.77 9.29 -12.92
N ARG A 332 4.20 10.40 -13.41
CA ARG A 332 3.82 11.54 -12.57
C ARG A 332 2.79 11.11 -11.52
N ALA A 333 1.74 10.41 -11.94
CA ALA A 333 0.68 9.90 -11.08
C ALA A 333 1.26 9.06 -9.94
N THR A 334 2.18 8.15 -10.24
CA THR A 334 2.82 7.28 -9.24
C THR A 334 3.63 8.10 -8.23
N SER A 335 4.43 9.08 -8.70
CA SER A 335 5.24 9.90 -7.80
C SER A 335 4.38 10.77 -6.88
N GLU A 336 3.36 11.44 -7.41
CA GLU A 336 2.45 12.29 -6.63
C GLU A 336 1.59 11.48 -5.65
N ALA A 337 1.09 10.32 -6.06
CA ALA A 337 0.31 9.44 -5.19
C ALA A 337 1.18 8.84 -4.08
N THR A 338 2.44 8.52 -4.34
CA THR A 338 3.37 8.03 -3.30
C THR A 338 3.66 9.08 -2.25
N GLU A 339 3.98 10.31 -2.67
CA GLU A 339 4.21 11.44 -1.77
C GLU A 339 3.00 11.65 -0.84
N GLU A 340 1.80 11.75 -1.41
CA GLU A 340 0.58 11.95 -0.62
C GLU A 340 0.24 10.77 0.27
N ALA A 341 0.44 9.53 -0.17
CA ALA A 341 0.21 8.34 0.64
C ALA A 341 1.13 8.33 1.88
N ILE A 342 2.40 8.71 1.74
CA ILE A 342 3.32 8.82 2.88
C ILE A 342 2.82 9.87 3.89
N LEU A 343 2.42 11.05 3.41
CA LEU A 343 1.90 12.12 4.28
C LEU A 343 0.58 11.72 4.94
N ASN A 344 -0.29 10.98 4.24
CA ASN A 344 -1.51 10.42 4.82
C ASN A 344 -1.20 9.40 5.92
N SER A 345 -0.18 8.55 5.78
CA SER A 345 0.23 7.62 6.83
C SER A 345 0.62 8.32 8.14
N LEU A 346 1.22 9.51 8.04
CA LEU A 346 1.62 10.32 9.19
C LEU A 346 0.42 11.04 9.83
N ILE A 347 -0.40 11.71 9.01
CA ILE A 347 -1.48 12.57 9.51
C ILE A 347 -2.68 11.76 10.02
N CYS A 348 -2.91 10.56 9.47
CA CYS A 348 -3.98 9.66 9.89
C CYS A 348 -3.64 8.84 11.14
N SER A 349 -2.38 8.82 11.55
CA SER A 349 -1.96 8.10 12.76
C SER A 349 -2.30 8.85 14.04
N ASN A 350 -2.41 8.11 15.15
CA ASN A 350 -2.58 8.65 16.50
C ASN A 350 -1.27 8.52 17.29
N THR A 351 -1.00 9.44 18.20
CA THR A 351 0.05 9.30 19.20
C THR A 351 -0.10 7.95 19.89
N THR A 352 0.97 7.16 19.93
CA THR A 352 0.94 5.76 20.38
C THR A 352 2.03 5.50 21.40
N THR A 353 1.65 4.88 22.51
CA THR A 353 2.58 4.35 23.51
C THR A 353 2.56 2.81 23.43
N GLY A 354 3.73 2.20 23.36
CA GLY A 354 3.92 0.77 23.26
C GLY A 354 4.98 0.26 24.21
N ARG A 355 5.74 -0.74 23.76
CA ARG A 355 6.75 -1.45 24.53
C ARG A 355 7.65 -0.49 25.33
N GLU A 356 7.95 -0.88 26.57
CA GLU A 356 8.83 -0.10 27.45
C GLU A 356 8.35 1.34 27.69
N ASN A 357 7.04 1.61 27.52
CA ASN A 357 6.43 2.95 27.57
C ASN A 357 6.99 3.92 26.52
N HIS A 358 7.59 3.44 25.43
CA HIS A 358 7.97 4.29 24.32
C HIS A 358 6.76 4.97 23.72
N THR A 359 6.80 6.29 23.63
CA THR A 359 5.72 7.10 23.06
C THR A 359 6.20 7.79 21.81
N ILE A 360 5.46 7.60 20.70
CA ILE A 360 5.70 8.26 19.42
C ILE A 360 4.49 9.13 19.08
N TYR A 361 4.77 10.40 18.81
CA TYR A 361 3.75 11.42 18.57
C TYR A 361 3.22 11.39 17.14
N SER A 362 1.96 11.78 16.98
CA SER A 362 1.33 11.94 15.68
C SER A 362 1.66 13.30 15.06
N LEU A 363 1.86 13.36 13.75
CA LEU A 363 2.00 14.62 13.01
C LEU A 363 0.78 15.54 13.18
N LYS A 364 -0.43 14.98 13.25
CA LYS A 364 -1.66 15.78 13.38
C LYS A 364 -1.73 16.64 14.64
N ASP A 365 -0.98 16.29 15.70
CA ASP A 365 -0.97 17.03 16.94
C ASP A 365 -0.09 18.30 16.84
N TYR A 366 0.66 18.44 15.72
CA TYR A 366 1.64 19.50 15.50
C TYR A 366 1.50 20.21 14.15
N ILE A 367 0.74 19.69 13.18
CA ILE A 367 0.67 20.19 11.81
C ILE A 367 0.22 21.67 11.73
N ASP A 368 -0.61 22.11 12.65
CA ASP A 368 -1.07 23.51 12.72
C ASP A 368 -0.03 24.46 13.38
N LYS A 369 1.14 23.95 13.78
CA LYS A 369 2.21 24.70 14.47
C LYS A 369 3.45 24.89 13.61
N VAL A 370 3.47 24.31 12.42
CA VAL A 370 4.60 24.32 11.45
C VAL A 370 4.18 24.76 10.07
#